data_fe914a88092267fc8b2c2af2b19d094c
#
_entry.id   fe914a88092267fc8b2c2af2b19d094c
#
_cell.length_a   1.000
_cell.length_b   1.000
_cell.length_c   1.000
_cell.angle_alpha   90.00
_cell.angle_beta   90.00
_cell.angle_gamma   90.00
#
_symmetry.space_group_name_H-M   'P 1'
#
loop_
_entity.id
_entity.type
_entity.pdbx_description
1 polymer ?
#
loop_
_entity_poly.entity_id
_entity_poly.type
_entity_poly.pdbx_seq_one_letter_code
_entity_poly.pdbx_strand_id
1 'polypeptide(L)'
;MRHIISVTLQNEAGALTRVAGLFSTRGYNIESLSVAPTDDPSVSRLTLVTTGSDAVIHQISHQLLKLVDVVGVEDVTREEHFERELLLIKVRAKATQVGSLWSATQRAGGRVLWDAADSFTIELTSSEAEINRFIAEVANFGAVLEVVRCGALAIQKGKKVLES
;
A
#
# COMPACT_ATOMS: atom_id res chain seq x y z
N MET A 1 3.91 16.70 -0.38
CA MET A 1 4.82 15.56 -0.11
C MET A 1 3.95 14.36 0.23
N ARG A 2 4.33 13.15 -0.20
CA ARG A 2 3.65 11.89 0.15
C ARG A 2 4.01 11.50 1.58
N HIS A 3 3.02 11.08 2.34
CA HIS A 3 3.20 10.62 3.72
C HIS A 3 2.55 9.25 3.92
N ILE A 4 3.20 8.42 4.73
CA ILE A 4 2.70 7.13 5.17
C ILE A 4 2.38 7.23 6.66
N ILE A 5 1.11 7.11 7.00
CA ILE A 5 0.63 7.21 8.37
C ILE A 5 0.21 5.83 8.84
N SER A 6 0.77 5.40 9.95
CA SER A 6 0.38 4.17 10.64
C SER A 6 -0.54 4.50 11.79
N VAL A 7 -1.67 3.80 11.87
CA VAL A 7 -2.67 4.01 12.92
C VAL A 7 -2.97 2.67 13.58
N THR A 8 -2.87 2.63 14.89
CA THR A 8 -3.37 1.52 15.71
C THR A 8 -4.78 1.87 16.18
N LEU A 9 -5.74 1.00 15.94
CA LEU A 9 -7.14 1.24 16.28
C LEU A 9 -7.81 -0.01 16.82
N GLN A 10 -8.86 0.17 17.61
CA GLN A 10 -9.69 -0.94 18.09
C GLN A 10 -10.35 -1.63 16.90
N ASN A 11 -10.34 -2.96 16.89
CA ASN A 11 -10.97 -3.77 15.84
C ASN A 11 -12.48 -3.89 16.07
N GLU A 12 -13.18 -2.76 15.97
CA GLU A 12 -14.62 -2.67 16.21
C GLU A 12 -15.37 -2.11 14.99
N ALA A 13 -16.64 -2.43 14.93
CA ALA A 13 -17.52 -1.93 13.86
C ALA A 13 -17.56 -0.39 13.88
N GLY A 14 -17.32 0.22 12.72
CA GLY A 14 -17.34 1.67 12.55
C GLY A 14 -16.00 2.38 12.79
N ALA A 15 -14.98 1.74 13.37
CA ALA A 15 -13.67 2.36 13.60
C ALA A 15 -13.06 2.89 12.28
N LEU A 16 -13.00 2.06 11.24
CA LEU A 16 -12.53 2.46 9.92
C LEU A 16 -13.38 3.58 9.31
N THR A 17 -14.69 3.52 9.48
CA THR A 17 -15.62 4.56 8.97
C THR A 17 -15.34 5.91 9.61
N ARG A 18 -15.03 5.95 10.91
CA ARG A 18 -14.69 7.19 11.62
C ARG A 18 -13.37 7.78 11.12
N VAL A 19 -12.36 6.94 10.88
CA VAL A 19 -11.09 7.38 10.28
C VAL A 19 -11.32 7.95 8.88
N ALA A 20 -11.98 7.20 8.00
CA ALA A 20 -12.26 7.65 6.63
C ALA A 20 -13.13 8.91 6.60
N GLY A 21 -14.12 9.00 7.49
CA GLY A 21 -14.99 10.16 7.63
C GLY A 21 -14.24 11.42 8.02
N LEU A 22 -13.23 11.31 8.89
CA LEU A 22 -12.37 12.44 9.26
C LEU A 22 -11.63 13.01 8.04
N PHE A 23 -11.07 12.15 7.18
CA PHE A 23 -10.40 12.58 5.95
C PHE A 23 -11.40 13.26 5.00
N SER A 24 -12.56 12.62 4.79
CA SER A 24 -13.61 13.13 3.90
C SER A 24 -14.13 14.51 4.33
N THR A 25 -14.47 14.68 5.60
CA THR A 25 -15.03 15.94 6.11
C THR A 25 -14.05 17.11 6.07
N ARG A 26 -12.76 16.82 6.05
CA ARG A 26 -11.70 17.84 5.98
C ARG A 26 -11.11 18.02 4.58
N GLY A 27 -11.61 17.30 3.58
CA GLY A 27 -11.17 17.40 2.21
C GLY A 27 -9.75 16.81 1.98
N TYR A 28 -9.29 15.90 2.84
CA TYR A 28 -8.04 15.20 2.64
C TYR A 28 -8.25 13.96 1.79
N ASN A 29 -7.34 13.71 0.85
CA ASN A 29 -7.39 12.50 0.01
C ASN A 29 -6.64 11.35 0.68
N ILE A 30 -7.19 10.15 0.60
CA ILE A 30 -6.52 8.88 0.91
C ILE A 30 -6.12 8.24 -0.42
N GLU A 31 -4.81 8.16 -0.71
CA GLU A 31 -4.30 7.56 -1.94
C GLU A 31 -4.31 6.04 -1.88
N SER A 32 -3.98 5.49 -0.72
CA SER A 32 -4.11 4.06 -0.43
C SER A 32 -4.41 3.83 1.04
N LEU A 33 -5.06 2.71 1.34
CA LEU A 33 -5.41 2.31 2.69
C LEU A 33 -5.40 0.80 2.79
N SER A 34 -4.68 0.28 3.78
CA SER A 34 -4.65 -1.13 4.13
C SER A 34 -4.91 -1.27 5.62
N VAL A 35 -5.78 -2.19 6.00
CA VAL A 35 -6.12 -2.45 7.40
C VAL A 35 -6.29 -3.95 7.64
N ALA A 36 -5.72 -4.44 8.73
CA ALA A 36 -5.87 -5.82 9.18
C ALA A 36 -5.71 -5.90 10.70
N PRO A 37 -6.28 -6.92 11.34
CA PRO A 37 -5.98 -7.23 12.73
C PRO A 37 -4.49 -7.51 12.93
N THR A 38 -4.01 -7.21 14.13
CA THR A 38 -2.65 -7.56 14.58
C THR A 38 -2.63 -9.00 15.17
N ASP A 39 -1.58 -9.35 15.89
CA ASP A 39 -1.53 -10.56 16.71
C ASP A 39 -2.53 -10.51 17.89
N ASP A 40 -2.94 -9.31 18.32
CA ASP A 40 -4.11 -9.11 19.16
C ASP A 40 -5.36 -8.89 18.28
N PRO A 41 -6.34 -9.82 18.27
CA PRO A 41 -7.53 -9.70 17.44
C PRO A 41 -8.44 -8.52 17.80
N SER A 42 -8.28 -7.92 18.99
CA SER A 42 -9.01 -6.71 19.39
C SER A 42 -8.42 -5.42 18.81
N VAL A 43 -7.23 -5.50 18.23
CA VAL A 43 -6.47 -4.37 17.69
C VAL A 43 -6.21 -4.56 16.21
N SER A 44 -6.51 -3.54 15.42
CA SER A 44 -6.17 -3.48 14.00
C SER A 44 -5.07 -2.45 13.75
N ARG A 45 -4.22 -2.74 12.77
CA ARG A 45 -3.26 -1.78 12.23
C ARG A 45 -3.71 -1.33 10.85
N LEU A 46 -3.82 -0.02 10.70
CA LEU A 46 -4.13 0.65 9.46
C LEU A 46 -2.88 1.39 8.97
N THR A 47 -2.54 1.20 7.71
CA THR A 47 -1.53 2.00 7.02
C THR A 47 -2.20 2.77 5.91
N LEU A 48 -2.10 4.08 5.93
CA LEU A 48 -2.67 4.93 4.88
C LEU A 48 -1.59 5.81 4.25
N VAL A 49 -1.78 6.11 2.98
CA VAL A 49 -0.95 7.06 2.23
C VAL A 49 -1.80 8.27 1.86
N THR A 50 -1.26 9.44 2.10
CA THR A 50 -1.88 10.72 1.75
C THR A 50 -0.82 11.72 1.29
N THR A 51 -1.22 12.75 0.60
CA THR A 51 -0.34 13.85 0.18
C THR A 51 -0.74 15.15 0.86
N GLY A 52 0.26 15.85 1.38
CA GLY A 52 0.05 17.13 2.06
C GLY A 52 1.35 17.79 2.49
N SER A 53 1.24 18.98 3.07
CA SER A 53 2.35 19.61 3.79
C SER A 53 2.50 18.99 5.17
N ASP A 54 3.68 19.14 5.77
CA ASP A 54 3.95 18.66 7.13
C ASP A 54 2.95 19.21 8.16
N ALA A 55 2.54 20.46 8.01
CA ALA A 55 1.54 21.09 8.90
C ALA A 55 0.18 20.40 8.79
N VAL A 56 -0.24 20.03 7.56
CA VAL A 56 -1.47 19.29 7.31
C VAL A 56 -1.40 17.91 7.93
N ILE A 57 -0.28 17.19 7.76
CA ILE A 57 -0.11 15.85 8.32
C ILE A 57 -0.10 15.87 9.85
N HIS A 58 0.57 16.84 10.45
CA HIS A 58 0.54 17.03 11.89
C HIS A 58 -0.90 17.27 12.40
N GLN A 59 -1.67 18.10 11.69
CA GLN A 59 -3.08 18.33 12.01
C GLN A 59 -3.92 17.07 11.88
N ILE A 60 -3.74 16.28 10.80
CA ILE A 60 -4.42 14.99 10.61
C ILE A 60 -4.13 14.05 11.77
N SER A 61 -2.86 13.88 12.13
CA SER A 61 -2.44 13.00 13.22
C SER A 61 -3.08 13.39 14.56
N HIS A 62 -3.10 14.69 14.87
CA HIS A 62 -3.80 15.18 16.07
C HIS A 62 -5.31 14.95 16.06
N GLN A 63 -5.94 15.03 14.90
CA GLN A 63 -7.38 14.76 14.79
C GLN A 63 -7.69 13.27 14.87
N LEU A 64 -6.84 12.41 14.32
CA LEU A 64 -6.96 10.96 14.44
C LEU A 64 -6.90 10.52 15.91
N LEU A 65 -5.94 11.06 16.68
CA LEU A 65 -5.79 10.76 18.11
C LEU A 65 -7.01 11.17 18.99
N LYS A 66 -7.93 11.99 18.46
CA LYS A 66 -9.18 12.34 19.17
C LYS A 66 -10.31 11.34 18.93
N LEU A 67 -10.16 10.44 17.98
CA LEU A 67 -11.14 9.39 17.73
C LEU A 67 -11.05 8.34 18.83
N VAL A 68 -12.19 7.94 19.39
CA VAL A 68 -12.27 7.03 20.53
C VAL A 68 -11.64 5.66 20.27
N ASP A 69 -11.67 5.22 19.01
CA ASP A 69 -11.14 3.92 18.62
C ASP A 69 -9.63 3.96 18.27
N VAL A 70 -9.04 5.15 18.19
CA VAL A 70 -7.62 5.29 17.80
C VAL A 70 -6.75 5.25 19.04
N VAL A 71 -5.86 4.26 19.08
CA VAL A 71 -4.92 4.03 20.18
C VAL A 71 -3.59 4.73 19.93
N GLY A 72 -3.11 4.73 18.69
CA GLY A 72 -1.85 5.35 18.32
C GLY A 72 -1.82 5.81 16.87
N VAL A 73 -1.04 6.86 16.59
CA VAL A 73 -0.81 7.40 15.24
C VAL A 73 0.65 7.75 15.09
N GLU A 74 1.25 7.34 13.98
CA GLU A 74 2.63 7.64 13.65
C GLU A 74 2.82 7.97 12.17
N ASP A 75 3.51 9.07 11.87
CA ASP A 75 4.01 9.34 10.52
C ASP A 75 5.37 8.65 10.35
N VAL A 76 5.37 7.51 9.66
CA VAL A 76 6.58 6.71 9.44
C VAL A 76 7.45 7.23 8.30
N THR A 77 7.02 8.24 7.57
CA THR A 77 7.71 8.76 6.38
C THR A 77 9.10 9.28 6.68
N ARG A 78 9.27 9.90 7.85
CA ARG A 78 10.52 10.56 8.26
C ARG A 78 11.53 9.63 8.89
N GLU A 79 11.10 8.45 9.28
CA GLU A 79 11.92 7.45 9.93
C GLU A 79 12.42 6.43 8.91
N GLU A 80 13.52 5.75 9.22
CA GLU A 80 13.93 4.60 8.42
C GLU A 80 12.90 3.49 8.55
N HIS A 81 12.30 3.09 7.43
CA HIS A 81 11.25 2.08 7.40
C HIS A 81 11.38 1.16 6.19
N PHE A 82 10.73 0.02 6.28
CA PHE A 82 10.45 -0.82 5.13
C PHE A 82 9.06 -0.50 4.61
N GLU A 83 8.96 -0.26 3.31
CA GLU A 83 7.68 -0.13 2.60
C GLU A 83 7.53 -1.30 1.65
N ARG A 84 6.36 -1.93 1.66
CA ARG A 84 6.00 -3.01 0.74
C ARG A 84 4.55 -2.88 0.31
N GLU A 85 4.33 -3.24 -0.93
CA GLU A 85 3.00 -3.34 -1.54
C GLU A 85 2.96 -4.60 -2.40
N LEU A 86 1.83 -5.30 -2.38
CA LEU A 86 1.55 -6.44 -3.25
C LEU A 86 0.81 -5.95 -4.49
N LEU A 87 1.34 -6.31 -5.65
CA LEU A 87 0.74 -6.15 -6.97
C LEU A 87 0.32 -7.51 -7.52
N LEU A 88 -0.89 -7.60 -8.04
CA LEU A 88 -1.31 -8.61 -8.99
C LEU A 88 -1.62 -7.92 -10.31
N ILE A 89 -0.99 -8.36 -11.40
CA ILE A 89 -1.17 -7.76 -12.72
C ILE A 89 -1.42 -8.83 -13.76
N LYS A 90 -2.38 -8.58 -14.65
CA LYS A 90 -2.68 -9.44 -15.77
C LYS A 90 -2.26 -8.74 -17.07
N VAL A 91 -1.47 -9.44 -17.88
CA VAL A 91 -0.88 -8.90 -19.11
C VAL A 91 -1.15 -9.85 -20.26
N ARG A 92 -1.64 -9.32 -21.39
CA ARG A 92 -1.67 -10.04 -22.67
C ARG A 92 -0.39 -9.72 -23.44
N ALA A 93 0.59 -10.60 -23.36
CA ALA A 93 1.86 -10.39 -24.04
C ALA A 93 1.76 -10.65 -25.55
N LYS A 94 2.49 -9.88 -26.35
CA LYS A 94 2.74 -10.21 -27.75
C LYS A 94 3.64 -11.46 -27.80
N ALA A 95 3.39 -12.38 -28.72
CA ALA A 95 4.14 -13.64 -28.83
C ALA A 95 5.66 -13.43 -28.88
N THR A 96 6.14 -12.38 -29.55
CA THR A 96 7.55 -12.00 -29.65
C THR A 96 8.12 -11.38 -28.38
N GLN A 97 7.27 -11.01 -27.41
CA GLN A 97 7.65 -10.31 -26.17
C GLN A 97 7.52 -11.16 -24.91
N VAL A 98 7.06 -12.39 -25.04
CA VAL A 98 6.89 -13.31 -23.88
C VAL A 98 8.19 -13.47 -23.10
N GLY A 99 9.32 -13.70 -23.79
CA GLY A 99 10.64 -13.80 -23.14
C GLY A 99 11.07 -12.53 -22.41
N SER A 100 10.75 -11.37 -22.96
CA SER A 100 11.01 -10.06 -22.30
C SER A 100 10.19 -9.88 -21.06
N LEU A 101 8.89 -10.29 -21.09
CA LEU A 101 7.99 -10.24 -19.93
C LEU A 101 8.51 -11.14 -18.80
N TRP A 102 8.92 -12.38 -19.11
CA TRP A 102 9.52 -13.29 -18.15
C TRP A 102 10.78 -12.72 -17.52
N SER A 103 11.70 -12.19 -18.34
CA SER A 103 12.94 -11.59 -17.87
C SER A 103 12.71 -10.37 -16.97
N ALA A 104 11.76 -9.50 -17.32
CA ALA A 104 11.39 -8.36 -16.51
C ALA A 104 10.81 -8.79 -15.17
N THR A 105 9.92 -9.80 -15.17
CA THR A 105 9.33 -10.36 -13.95
C THR A 105 10.40 -10.91 -13.01
N GLN A 106 11.35 -11.70 -13.53
CA GLN A 106 12.45 -12.25 -12.73
C GLN A 106 13.36 -11.15 -12.16
N ARG A 107 13.74 -10.15 -12.96
CA ARG A 107 14.57 -9.04 -12.48
C ARG A 107 13.91 -8.25 -11.36
N ALA A 108 12.59 -8.08 -11.45
CA ALA A 108 11.81 -7.40 -10.41
C ALA A 108 11.60 -8.25 -9.14
N GLY A 109 11.95 -9.55 -9.18
CA GLY A 109 11.65 -10.49 -8.08
C GLY A 109 10.19 -10.93 -8.04
N GLY A 110 9.48 -10.78 -9.15
CA GLY A 110 8.09 -11.22 -9.28
C GLY A 110 7.94 -12.70 -9.59
N ARG A 111 6.73 -13.20 -9.49
CA ARG A 111 6.35 -14.58 -9.82
C ARG A 111 5.23 -14.59 -10.84
N VAL A 112 5.33 -15.48 -11.82
CA VAL A 112 4.21 -15.78 -12.72
C VAL A 112 3.32 -16.80 -12.04
N LEU A 113 2.08 -16.40 -11.72
CA LEU A 113 1.08 -17.26 -11.08
C LEU A 113 0.28 -18.06 -12.11
N TRP A 114 0.10 -17.49 -13.30
CA TRP A 114 -0.65 -18.08 -14.40
C TRP A 114 0.01 -17.72 -15.72
N ASP A 115 0.16 -18.71 -16.59
CA ASP A 115 0.70 -18.60 -17.93
C ASP A 115 -0.23 -19.37 -18.88
N ALA A 116 -0.93 -18.67 -19.72
CA ALA A 116 -1.73 -19.21 -20.80
C ALA A 116 -1.35 -18.52 -22.12
N ALA A 117 -1.76 -19.11 -23.24
CA ALA A 117 -1.34 -18.68 -24.58
C ALA A 117 -1.47 -17.18 -24.87
N ASP A 118 -2.36 -16.47 -24.19
CA ASP A 118 -2.68 -15.07 -24.43
C ASP A 118 -2.72 -14.19 -23.17
N SER A 119 -2.50 -14.77 -21.98
CA SER A 119 -2.50 -13.95 -20.75
C SER A 119 -1.58 -14.52 -19.67
N PHE A 120 -0.93 -13.61 -18.97
CA PHE A 120 -0.03 -13.87 -17.85
C PHE A 120 -0.58 -13.16 -16.62
N THR A 121 -0.64 -13.85 -15.50
CA THR A 121 -0.91 -13.24 -14.20
C THR A 121 0.37 -13.26 -13.37
N ILE A 122 0.82 -12.08 -12.97
CA ILE A 122 2.09 -11.87 -12.29
C ILE A 122 1.83 -11.29 -10.91
N GLU A 123 2.53 -11.80 -9.92
CA GLU A 123 2.62 -11.27 -8.56
C GLU A 123 3.95 -10.57 -8.36
N LEU A 124 3.93 -9.38 -7.76
CA LEU A 124 5.14 -8.67 -7.34
C LEU A 124 4.91 -8.00 -5.99
N THR A 125 5.84 -8.20 -5.06
CA THR A 125 5.88 -7.46 -3.79
C THR A 125 7.13 -6.58 -3.78
N SER A 126 6.93 -5.26 -3.74
CA SER A 126 8.03 -4.29 -3.75
C SER A 126 7.59 -2.93 -3.19
N SER A 127 8.44 -1.92 -3.28
CA SER A 127 8.06 -0.54 -2.99
C SER A 127 7.13 0.01 -4.07
N GLU A 128 6.33 1.03 -3.73
CA GLU A 128 5.43 1.69 -4.69
C GLU A 128 6.17 2.16 -5.95
N ALA A 129 7.34 2.74 -5.79
CA ALA A 129 8.14 3.24 -6.91
C ALA A 129 8.58 2.12 -7.87
N GLU A 130 8.96 0.97 -7.32
CA GLU A 130 9.35 -0.20 -8.11
C GLU A 130 8.14 -0.86 -8.78
N ILE A 131 7.01 -0.94 -8.10
CA ILE A 131 5.75 -1.41 -8.68
C ILE A 131 5.33 -0.53 -9.86
N ASN A 132 5.36 0.79 -9.70
CA ASN A 132 5.02 1.72 -10.78
C ASN A 132 5.96 1.57 -11.99
N ARG A 133 7.27 1.39 -11.75
CA ARG A 133 8.24 1.12 -12.82
C ARG A 133 7.94 -0.20 -13.53
N PHE A 134 7.64 -1.26 -12.77
CA PHE A 134 7.31 -2.57 -13.33
C PHE A 134 6.06 -2.51 -14.20
N ILE A 135 4.98 -1.87 -13.73
CA ILE A 135 3.75 -1.69 -14.53
C ILE A 135 4.05 -0.96 -15.84
N ALA A 136 4.85 0.12 -15.80
CA ALA A 136 5.25 0.86 -17.00
C ALA A 136 6.12 0.02 -17.96
N GLU A 137 7.02 -0.81 -17.41
CA GLU A 137 7.88 -1.70 -18.20
C GLU A 137 7.05 -2.78 -18.90
N VAL A 138 6.18 -3.50 -18.19
CA VAL A 138 5.39 -4.59 -18.78
C VAL A 138 4.39 -4.11 -19.82
N ALA A 139 3.93 -2.86 -19.74
CA ALA A 139 3.07 -2.24 -20.74
C ALA A 139 3.73 -2.16 -22.14
N ASN A 140 5.06 -2.20 -22.21
CA ASN A 140 5.79 -2.24 -23.49
C ASN A 140 5.75 -3.63 -24.14
N PHE A 141 5.50 -4.69 -23.39
CA PHE A 141 5.51 -6.07 -23.89
C PHE A 141 4.14 -6.56 -24.35
N GLY A 142 3.08 -5.83 -24.02
CA GLY A 142 1.71 -6.20 -24.37
C GLY A 142 0.67 -5.26 -23.78
N ALA A 143 -0.58 -5.72 -23.77
CA ALA A 143 -1.67 -4.98 -23.15
C ALA A 143 -1.80 -5.35 -21.67
N VAL A 144 -1.79 -4.36 -20.80
CA VAL A 144 -2.17 -4.54 -19.39
C VAL A 144 -3.69 -4.66 -19.35
N LEU A 145 -4.19 -5.81 -18.88
CA LEU A 145 -5.61 -6.12 -18.84
C LEU A 145 -6.24 -5.73 -17.49
N GLU A 146 -5.49 -5.95 -16.40
CA GLU A 146 -5.99 -5.72 -15.05
C GLU A 146 -4.83 -5.44 -14.10
N VAL A 147 -5.04 -4.52 -13.16
CA VAL A 147 -4.09 -4.20 -12.09
C VAL A 147 -4.83 -4.18 -10.77
N VAL A 148 -4.36 -4.97 -9.80
CA VAL A 148 -4.86 -5.00 -8.44
C VAL A 148 -3.70 -4.73 -7.48
N ARG A 149 -3.91 -3.80 -6.55
CA ARG A 149 -2.89 -3.37 -5.57
C ARG A 149 -3.51 -3.35 -4.17
N CYS A 150 -2.75 -3.74 -3.18
CA CYS A 150 -3.22 -3.71 -1.78
C CYS A 150 -3.00 -2.35 -1.10
N GLY A 151 -2.22 -1.45 -1.69
CA GLY A 151 -1.73 -0.26 -1.02
C GLY A 151 -0.48 -0.54 -0.18
N ALA A 152 0.19 0.54 0.23
CA ALA A 152 1.45 0.43 0.96
C ALA A 152 1.24 -0.10 2.38
N LEU A 153 2.11 -1.03 2.78
CA LEU A 153 2.37 -1.40 4.17
C LEU A 153 3.72 -0.81 4.56
N ALA A 154 3.84 -0.32 5.79
CA ALA A 154 5.09 0.20 6.30
C ALA A 154 5.35 -0.24 7.74
N ILE A 155 6.62 -0.53 8.02
CA ILE A 155 7.10 -0.85 9.37
C ILE A 155 8.46 -0.18 9.57
N GLN A 156 8.66 0.47 10.72
CA GLN A 156 9.94 1.09 11.06
C GLN A 156 11.05 0.05 11.19
N LYS A 157 12.26 0.47 10.86
CA LYS A 157 13.46 -0.33 11.09
C LYS A 157 13.85 -0.28 12.57
N GLY A 158 14.45 -1.37 13.05
CA GLY A 158 14.97 -1.47 14.40
C GLY A 158 13.94 -1.98 15.43
N LYS A 159 14.12 -1.57 16.69
CA LYS A 159 13.34 -2.09 17.82
C LYS A 159 12.14 -1.24 18.20
N LYS A 160 11.96 -0.09 17.55
CA LYS A 160 10.80 0.76 17.82
C LYS A 160 9.54 0.08 17.33
N VAL A 161 8.54 -0.03 18.16
CA VAL A 161 7.22 -0.55 17.84
C VAL A 161 6.17 0.54 18.07
N LEU A 162 5.14 0.55 17.27
CA LEU A 162 3.99 1.40 17.52
C LEU A 162 3.26 0.81 18.74
N GLU A 163 3.28 1.54 19.86
CA GLU A 163 2.63 1.10 21.08
C GLU A 163 1.11 1.04 20.89
N SER A 164 0.53 -0.02 21.40
CA SER A 164 -0.91 -0.26 21.41
C SER A 164 -1.55 0.29 22.69
#